data_6ed649a83f3308b7e24d69a927392f15
#
_entry.id   6ed649a83f3308b7e24d69a927392f15
#
_cell.length_a   1.000
_cell.length_b   1.000
_cell.length_c   1.000
_cell.angle_alpha   90.00
_cell.angle_beta   90.00
_cell.angle_gamma   90.00
#
_symmetry.space_group_name_H-M   'P 1'
#
loop_
_entity.id
_entity.type
_entity.pdbx_description
1 polymer ?
#
loop_
_entity_poly.entity_id
_entity_poly.type
_entity_poly.pdbx_seq_one_letter_code
_entity_poly.pdbx_strand_id
1 'polypeptide(L)'
;PDDITSWNIEQYILPNTKEILFYILEQKDFWDTVQPMNGAVEALYRLVNDGYNIYIVTASDYRTIPAKLKCFFRLFPFIRQDQVVVTKEKQLLDLDVMIDDNPENLCHASYDKLLFDRPSNQWVDKEDLKRVYTWAEIYQFIKDNYPIRTVY
;
A
#
# COMPACT_ATOMS: atom_id res chain seq x y z
N PRO A 1 -12.20 -8.24 -13.89
CA PRO A 1 -11.02 -7.90 -13.09
C PRO A 1 -10.27 -9.15 -12.58
N ASP A 2 -10.93 -10.34 -12.61
CA ASP A 2 -10.35 -11.60 -12.10
C ASP A 2 -9.27 -12.18 -13.03
N ASP A 3 -9.08 -11.59 -14.19
CA ASP A 3 -8.11 -12.03 -15.20
C ASP A 3 -6.69 -11.44 -15.01
N ILE A 4 -6.51 -10.49 -14.07
CA ILE A 4 -5.21 -9.89 -13.79
C ILE A 4 -4.51 -10.73 -12.71
N THR A 5 -3.64 -11.64 -13.15
CA THR A 5 -2.92 -12.58 -12.29
C THR A 5 -1.44 -12.22 -12.07
N SER A 6 -1.01 -11.06 -12.54
CA SER A 6 0.37 -10.57 -12.39
C SER A 6 0.42 -9.07 -12.16
N TRP A 7 1.43 -8.64 -11.41
CA TRP A 7 1.77 -7.23 -11.20
C TRP A 7 2.30 -6.53 -12.44
N ASN A 8 2.84 -7.25 -13.40
CA ASN A 8 3.27 -6.69 -14.66
C ASN A 8 2.06 -6.39 -15.53
N ILE A 9 1.39 -5.25 -15.26
CA ILE A 9 0.22 -4.81 -16.01
C ILE A 9 0.53 -4.54 -17.49
N GLU A 10 1.80 -4.32 -17.85
CA GLU A 10 2.20 -4.09 -19.24
C GLU A 10 1.89 -5.29 -20.14
N GLN A 11 1.84 -6.50 -19.60
CA GLN A 11 1.44 -7.70 -20.36
C GLN A 11 -0.04 -7.75 -20.73
N TYR A 12 -0.89 -6.98 -20.04
CA TYR A 12 -2.34 -6.94 -20.28
C TYR A 12 -2.76 -5.74 -21.13
N ILE A 13 -1.83 -4.87 -21.51
CA ILE A 13 -2.08 -3.73 -22.35
C ILE A 13 -1.45 -3.91 -23.74
N LEU A 14 -2.08 -3.35 -24.76
CA LEU A 14 -1.56 -3.42 -26.12
C LEU A 14 -0.20 -2.69 -26.22
N PRO A 15 0.71 -3.19 -27.06
CA PRO A 15 1.94 -2.45 -27.39
C PRO A 15 1.62 -1.01 -27.76
N ASN A 16 2.40 -0.06 -27.26
CA ASN A 16 2.26 1.40 -27.45
C ASN A 16 1.12 2.09 -26.68
N THR A 17 0.42 1.41 -25.74
CA THR A 17 -0.62 2.05 -24.90
C THR A 17 -0.10 2.52 -23.54
N LYS A 18 1.19 2.33 -23.25
CA LYS A 18 1.83 2.74 -21.99
C LYS A 18 1.67 4.26 -21.73
N GLU A 19 1.85 5.08 -22.74
CA GLU A 19 1.66 6.53 -22.62
C GLU A 19 0.20 6.90 -22.33
N ILE A 20 -0.74 6.14 -22.88
CA ILE A 20 -2.18 6.32 -22.58
C ILE A 20 -2.45 5.99 -21.12
N LEU A 21 -1.87 4.91 -20.58
CA LEU A 21 -1.99 4.57 -19.16
C LEU A 21 -1.47 5.70 -18.27
N PHE A 22 -0.27 6.22 -18.55
CA PHE A 22 0.26 7.34 -17.78
C PHE A 22 -0.61 8.59 -17.92
N TYR A 23 -1.10 8.90 -19.12
CA TYR A 23 -2.01 10.01 -19.34
C TYR A 23 -3.27 9.88 -18.46
N ILE A 24 -3.87 8.70 -18.38
CA ILE A 24 -5.03 8.44 -17.51
C ILE A 24 -4.67 8.63 -16.03
N LEU A 25 -3.53 8.09 -15.59
CA LEU A 25 -3.07 8.18 -14.20
C LEU A 25 -2.64 9.58 -13.78
N GLU A 26 -2.38 10.47 -14.73
CA GLU A 26 -2.13 11.89 -14.46
C GLU A 26 -3.44 12.68 -14.27
N GLN A 27 -4.59 12.16 -14.76
CA GLN A 27 -5.86 12.87 -14.70
C GLN A 27 -6.45 12.81 -13.28
N LYS A 28 -6.88 13.99 -12.81
CA LYS A 28 -7.56 14.10 -11.51
C LYS A 28 -8.83 13.24 -11.48
N ASP A 29 -9.59 13.23 -12.56
CA ASP A 29 -10.89 12.55 -12.65
C ASP A 29 -10.76 11.04 -12.41
N PHE A 30 -9.65 10.41 -12.83
CA PHE A 30 -9.36 9.01 -12.49
C PHE A 30 -9.28 8.82 -10.97
N TRP A 31 -8.49 9.66 -10.29
CA TRP A 31 -8.28 9.56 -8.85
C TRP A 31 -9.50 9.94 -8.01
N ASP A 32 -10.40 10.76 -8.55
CA ASP A 32 -11.67 11.09 -7.89
C ASP A 32 -12.61 9.88 -7.79
N THR A 33 -12.47 8.89 -8.68
CA THR A 33 -13.26 7.64 -8.66
C THR A 33 -12.68 6.58 -7.73
N VAL A 34 -11.41 6.70 -7.33
CA VAL A 34 -10.73 5.71 -6.47
C VAL A 34 -11.36 5.71 -5.08
N GLN A 35 -11.70 4.51 -4.62
CA GLN A 35 -12.23 4.26 -3.28
C GLN A 35 -11.22 3.47 -2.46
N PRO A 36 -11.20 3.67 -1.14
CA PRO A 36 -10.37 2.86 -0.26
C PRO A 36 -10.91 1.42 -0.22
N MET A 37 -10.02 0.50 0.06
CA MET A 37 -10.42 -0.88 0.35
C MET A 37 -11.32 -0.93 1.58
N ASN A 38 -12.23 -1.90 1.59
CA ASN A 38 -13.13 -2.11 2.73
C ASN A 38 -12.33 -2.30 4.03
N GLY A 39 -12.68 -1.52 5.05
CA GLY A 39 -12.03 -1.52 6.35
C GLY A 39 -10.70 -0.75 6.44
N ALA A 40 -10.12 -0.29 5.31
CA ALA A 40 -8.82 0.39 5.31
C ALA A 40 -8.84 1.68 6.12
N VAL A 41 -9.82 2.55 5.87
CA VAL A 41 -9.93 3.85 6.56
C VAL A 41 -10.09 3.66 8.05
N GLU A 42 -10.99 2.75 8.46
CA GLU A 42 -11.24 2.47 9.87
C GLU A 42 -10.01 1.91 10.58
N ALA A 43 -9.36 0.89 10.00
CA ALA A 43 -8.20 0.25 10.60
C ALA A 43 -7.03 1.25 10.77
N LEU A 44 -6.70 2.02 9.73
CA LEU A 44 -5.64 3.02 9.79
C LEU A 44 -5.97 4.15 10.77
N TYR A 45 -7.22 4.63 10.78
CA TYR A 45 -7.65 5.66 11.74
C TYR A 45 -7.52 5.17 13.19
N ARG A 46 -7.92 3.93 13.46
CA ARG A 46 -7.77 3.32 14.80
C ARG A 46 -6.29 3.19 15.19
N LEU A 47 -5.43 2.72 14.28
CA LEU A 47 -3.99 2.62 14.54
C LEU A 47 -3.37 3.99 14.87
N VAL A 48 -3.73 5.05 14.13
CA VAL A 48 -3.26 6.41 14.42
C VAL A 48 -3.73 6.87 15.81
N ASN A 49 -5.00 6.64 16.16
CA ASN A 49 -5.54 7.01 17.48
C ASN A 49 -4.93 6.17 18.61
N ASP A 50 -4.54 4.94 18.33
CA ASP A 50 -3.81 4.09 19.28
C ASP A 50 -2.34 4.50 19.44
N GLY A 51 -1.85 5.47 18.66
CA GLY A 51 -0.50 6.04 18.78
C GLY A 51 0.54 5.45 17.83
N TYR A 52 0.14 4.65 16.84
CA TYR A 52 1.07 4.16 15.81
C TYR A 52 1.40 5.24 14.78
N ASN A 53 2.64 5.26 14.33
CA ASN A 53 3.09 6.12 13.24
C ASN A 53 2.83 5.42 11.90
N ILE A 54 1.91 5.94 11.11
CA ILE A 54 1.54 5.38 9.82
C ILE A 54 2.20 6.18 8.71
N TYR A 55 2.92 5.49 7.83
CA TYR A 55 3.54 6.06 6.65
C TYR A 55 2.95 5.47 5.38
N ILE A 56 2.75 6.30 4.38
CA ILE A 56 2.37 5.88 3.03
C ILE A 56 3.63 5.79 2.18
N VAL A 57 3.95 4.59 1.71
CA VAL A 57 5.13 4.36 0.85
C VAL A 57 4.67 4.00 -0.55
N THR A 58 5.05 4.79 -1.53
CA THR A 58 4.63 4.61 -2.92
C THR A 58 5.78 4.65 -3.92
N ALA A 59 5.75 3.74 -4.89
CA ALA A 59 6.70 3.64 -6.00
C ALA A 59 6.18 4.27 -7.30
N SER A 60 5.38 5.32 -7.20
CA SER A 60 4.73 5.96 -8.35
C SER A 60 5.70 6.74 -9.23
N ASP A 61 5.38 6.80 -10.52
CA ASP A 61 6.03 7.73 -11.47
C ASP A 61 5.76 9.18 -11.02
N TYR A 62 6.79 10.03 -11.14
CA TYR A 62 6.72 11.42 -10.68
C TYR A 62 5.56 12.22 -11.28
N ARG A 63 5.12 11.89 -12.50
CA ARG A 63 3.99 12.53 -13.21
C ARG A 63 2.66 12.29 -12.51
N THR A 64 2.49 11.11 -11.92
CA THR A 64 1.23 10.70 -11.29
C THR A 64 1.14 11.08 -9.81
N ILE A 65 2.27 11.41 -9.16
CA ILE A 65 2.34 11.70 -7.73
C ILE A 65 1.38 12.80 -7.30
N PRO A 66 1.30 13.99 -7.94
CA PRO A 66 0.45 15.07 -7.45
C PRO A 66 -1.04 14.68 -7.38
N ALA A 67 -1.55 14.01 -8.41
CA ALA A 67 -2.95 13.57 -8.45
C ALA A 67 -3.22 12.44 -7.43
N LYS A 68 -2.30 11.49 -7.33
CA LYS A 68 -2.36 10.38 -6.38
C LYS A 68 -2.37 10.87 -4.93
N LEU A 69 -1.49 11.82 -4.56
CA LEU A 69 -1.44 12.36 -3.21
C LEU A 69 -2.70 13.14 -2.84
N LYS A 70 -3.28 13.90 -3.77
CA LYS A 70 -4.58 14.56 -3.53
C LYS A 70 -5.67 13.53 -3.21
N CYS A 71 -5.72 12.42 -3.94
CA CYS A 71 -6.62 11.32 -3.65
C CYS A 71 -6.35 10.74 -2.26
N PHE A 72 -5.09 10.46 -1.92
CA PHE A 72 -4.70 9.92 -0.63
C PHE A 72 -5.17 10.80 0.53
N PHE A 73 -4.87 12.09 0.52
CA PHE A 73 -5.28 13.01 1.60
C PHE A 73 -6.79 13.24 1.66
N ARG A 74 -7.50 13.05 0.56
CA ARG A 74 -8.96 13.02 0.56
C ARG A 74 -9.52 11.79 1.28
N LEU A 75 -8.92 10.61 1.04
CA LEU A 75 -9.36 9.34 1.60
C LEU A 75 -8.90 9.13 3.05
N PHE A 76 -7.71 9.64 3.38
CA PHE A 76 -7.05 9.47 4.69
C PHE A 76 -6.61 10.83 5.26
N PRO A 77 -7.55 11.70 5.63
CA PRO A 77 -7.25 13.08 6.06
C PRO A 77 -6.48 13.15 7.39
N PHE A 78 -6.37 12.05 8.11
CA PHE A 78 -5.60 11.90 9.34
C PHE A 78 -4.13 11.57 9.11
N ILE A 79 -3.72 11.27 7.87
CA ILE A 79 -2.32 11.08 7.50
C ILE A 79 -1.71 12.44 7.12
N ARG A 80 -0.57 12.79 7.73
CA ARG A 80 0.12 14.04 7.45
C ARG A 80 0.98 13.97 6.20
N GLN A 81 1.29 15.11 5.61
CA GLN A 81 2.11 15.17 4.38
C GLN A 81 3.54 14.65 4.60
N ASP A 82 4.10 14.87 5.79
CA ASP A 82 5.42 14.39 6.18
C ASP A 82 5.47 12.86 6.43
N GLN A 83 4.34 12.19 6.40
CA GLN A 83 4.22 10.74 6.50
C GLN A 83 4.11 10.05 5.11
N VAL A 84 4.50 10.73 4.03
CA VAL A 84 4.50 10.14 2.68
C VAL A 84 5.92 10.02 2.17
N VAL A 85 6.29 8.79 1.76
CA VAL A 85 7.60 8.46 1.18
C VAL A 85 7.40 7.98 -0.25
N VAL A 86 8.11 8.58 -1.19
CA VAL A 86 8.11 8.17 -2.59
C VAL A 86 9.42 7.48 -2.90
N THR A 87 9.39 6.16 -3.04
CA THR A 87 10.57 5.34 -3.37
C THR A 87 10.17 4.01 -4.01
N LYS A 88 11.02 3.49 -4.88
CA LYS A 88 10.97 2.10 -5.35
C LYS A 88 11.74 1.16 -4.41
N GLU A 89 12.73 1.69 -3.70
CA GLU A 89 13.63 0.95 -2.82
C GLU A 89 13.03 0.82 -1.41
N LYS A 90 11.86 0.18 -1.30
CA LYS A 90 11.13 0.07 -0.03
C LYS A 90 11.91 -0.68 1.04
N GLN A 91 12.75 -1.64 0.64
CA GLN A 91 13.61 -2.42 1.53
C GLN A 91 14.66 -1.60 2.29
N LEU A 92 14.94 -0.35 1.86
CA LEU A 92 15.88 0.55 2.54
C LEU A 92 15.24 1.33 3.70
N LEU A 93 13.93 1.20 3.89
CA LEU A 93 13.23 1.91 4.95
C LEU A 93 13.40 1.18 6.28
N ASP A 94 13.61 1.95 7.33
CA ASP A 94 13.62 1.47 8.71
C ASP A 94 12.20 1.54 9.29
N LEU A 95 11.51 0.41 9.29
CA LEU A 95 10.12 0.26 9.69
C LEU A 95 9.97 -0.96 10.60
N ASP A 96 8.92 -1.00 11.39
CA ASP A 96 8.54 -2.21 12.14
C ASP A 96 7.82 -3.20 11.22
N VAL A 97 6.88 -2.71 10.41
CA VAL A 97 6.08 -3.56 9.51
C VAL A 97 5.73 -2.84 8.21
N MET A 98 5.74 -3.57 7.10
CA MET A 98 5.27 -3.11 5.79
C MET A 98 4.10 -3.97 5.33
N ILE A 99 3.06 -3.31 4.83
CA ILE A 99 1.90 -3.94 4.20
C ILE A 99 1.96 -3.59 2.70
N ASP A 100 2.02 -4.61 1.86
CA ASP A 100 2.05 -4.41 0.40
C ASP A 100 1.32 -5.58 -0.27
N ASP A 101 0.78 -5.38 -1.45
CA ASP A 101 0.18 -6.44 -2.27
C ASP A 101 1.13 -6.93 -3.36
N ASN A 102 2.24 -6.22 -3.59
CA ASN A 102 3.32 -6.69 -4.46
C ASN A 102 4.42 -7.37 -3.63
N PRO A 103 4.60 -8.71 -3.78
CA PRO A 103 5.60 -9.45 -3.02
C PRO A 103 7.04 -9.01 -3.29
N GLU A 104 7.33 -8.41 -4.45
CA GLU A 104 8.67 -7.88 -4.77
C GLU A 104 9.03 -6.68 -3.89
N ASN A 105 8.05 -5.88 -3.52
CA ASN A 105 8.24 -4.74 -2.62
C ASN A 105 8.57 -5.14 -1.18
N LEU A 106 8.31 -6.39 -0.82
CA LEU A 106 8.55 -6.94 0.51
C LEU A 106 9.84 -7.76 0.60
N CYS A 107 10.49 -8.04 -0.55
CA CYS A 107 11.73 -8.83 -0.57
C CYS A 107 12.91 -8.06 0.07
N HIS A 108 13.82 -8.83 0.68
CA HIS A 108 15.11 -8.33 1.18
C HIS A 108 15.03 -7.24 2.27
N ALA A 109 13.87 -7.05 2.88
CA ALA A 109 13.68 -6.10 3.96
C ALA A 109 13.84 -6.76 5.34
N SER A 110 14.17 -5.94 6.34
CA SER A 110 14.33 -6.36 7.74
C SER A 110 13.06 -6.27 8.57
N TYR A 111 12.07 -5.50 8.12
CA TYR A 111 10.78 -5.34 8.80
C TYR A 111 9.87 -6.56 8.61
N ASP A 112 8.84 -6.68 9.45
CA ASP A 112 7.79 -7.68 9.26
C ASP A 112 6.98 -7.37 7.99
N LYS A 113 6.69 -8.44 7.23
CA LYS A 113 6.15 -8.35 5.87
C LYS A 113 4.74 -8.91 5.82
N LEU A 114 3.76 -8.04 5.66
CA LEU A 114 2.37 -8.43 5.46
C LEU A 114 2.00 -8.33 3.98
N LEU A 115 1.84 -9.49 3.34
CA LEU A 115 1.38 -9.58 1.96
C LEU A 115 -0.14 -9.53 1.92
N PHE A 116 -0.70 -8.43 1.43
CA PHE A 116 -2.14 -8.32 1.27
C PHE A 116 -2.62 -9.18 0.09
N ASP A 117 -3.55 -10.11 0.35
CA ASP A 117 -4.02 -11.05 -0.67
C ASP A 117 -4.70 -10.37 -1.85
N ARG A 118 -4.28 -10.73 -3.06
CA ARG A 118 -4.81 -10.27 -4.34
C ARG A 118 -4.75 -11.37 -5.39
N PRO A 119 -5.62 -11.36 -6.40
CA PRO A 119 -5.54 -12.31 -7.52
C PRO A 119 -4.15 -12.34 -8.16
N SER A 120 -3.47 -11.18 -8.20
CA SER A 120 -2.14 -11.03 -8.79
C SER A 120 -1.00 -11.65 -7.97
N ASN A 121 -1.22 -12.06 -6.72
CA ASN A 121 -0.19 -12.60 -5.85
C ASN A 121 -0.52 -13.96 -5.22
N GLN A 122 -1.61 -14.61 -5.60
CA GLN A 122 -2.04 -15.90 -5.02
C GLN A 122 -1.04 -17.04 -5.22
N TRP A 123 -0.21 -16.95 -6.24
CA TRP A 123 0.85 -17.91 -6.55
C TRP A 123 2.08 -17.79 -5.65
N VAL A 124 2.16 -16.74 -4.82
CA VAL A 124 3.30 -16.49 -3.93
C VAL A 124 3.15 -17.30 -2.66
N ASP A 125 4.08 -18.23 -2.46
CA ASP A 125 4.25 -19.00 -1.24
C ASP A 125 5.70 -18.82 -0.75
N LYS A 126 5.89 -17.92 0.22
CA LYS A 126 7.19 -17.62 0.83
C LYS A 126 7.04 -17.59 2.34
N GLU A 127 7.87 -18.35 3.04
CA GLU A 127 7.84 -18.50 4.50
C GLU A 127 8.01 -17.17 5.27
N ASP A 128 8.72 -16.21 4.68
CA ASP A 128 9.00 -14.91 5.29
C ASP A 128 7.92 -13.86 5.03
N LEU A 129 6.84 -14.21 4.31
CA LEU A 129 5.71 -13.33 4.03
C LEU A 129 4.46 -13.82 4.77
N LYS A 130 3.95 -13.01 5.68
CA LYS A 130 2.66 -13.29 6.30
C LYS A 130 1.53 -12.79 5.41
N ARG A 131 0.72 -13.70 4.86
CA ARG A 131 -0.45 -13.34 4.07
C ARG A 131 -1.57 -12.85 4.97
N VAL A 132 -2.22 -11.76 4.58
CA VAL A 132 -3.38 -11.14 5.23
C VAL A 132 -4.47 -10.85 4.21
N TYR A 133 -5.73 -10.99 4.61
CA TYR A 133 -6.88 -10.91 3.72
C TYR A 133 -7.75 -9.69 3.99
N THR A 134 -7.68 -9.15 5.19
CA THR A 134 -8.52 -8.04 5.62
C THR A 134 -7.73 -6.99 6.41
N TRP A 135 -8.22 -5.77 6.42
CA TRP A 135 -7.68 -4.71 7.25
C TRP A 135 -7.90 -4.94 8.74
N ALA A 136 -8.92 -5.72 9.11
CA ALA A 136 -9.13 -6.15 10.49
C ALA A 136 -8.02 -7.11 10.98
N GLU A 137 -7.59 -8.04 10.14
CA GLU A 137 -6.44 -8.92 10.44
C GLU A 137 -5.15 -8.12 10.60
N ILE A 138 -4.92 -7.12 9.74
CA ILE A 138 -3.76 -6.23 9.83
C ILE A 138 -3.76 -5.46 11.16
N TYR A 139 -4.90 -4.85 11.49
CA TYR A 139 -5.05 -4.14 12.76
C TYR A 139 -4.74 -5.06 13.95
N GLN A 140 -5.33 -6.26 13.98
CA GLN A 140 -5.11 -7.20 15.06
C GLN A 140 -3.65 -7.67 15.14
N PHE A 141 -3.03 -7.98 14.00
CA PHE A 141 -1.61 -8.34 13.93
C PHE A 141 -0.71 -7.27 14.55
N ILE A 142 -0.94 -6.01 14.18
CA ILE A 142 -0.14 -4.89 14.70
C ILE A 142 -0.33 -4.76 16.22
N LYS A 143 -1.56 -4.86 16.72
CA LYS A 143 -1.84 -4.77 18.16
C LYS A 143 -1.17 -5.90 18.98
N ASP A 144 -1.13 -7.10 18.43
CA ASP A 144 -0.60 -8.27 19.12
C ASP A 144 0.93 -8.30 19.13
N ASN A 145 1.58 -7.83 18.05
CA ASN A 145 3.03 -7.95 17.88
C ASN A 145 3.79 -6.65 18.23
N TYR A 146 3.13 -5.49 18.15
CA TYR A 146 3.72 -4.18 18.40
C TYR A 146 2.91 -3.37 19.44
N PRO A 147 2.73 -3.89 20.67
CA PRO A 147 1.93 -3.20 21.68
C PRO A 147 2.61 -1.88 22.07
N ILE A 148 1.88 -0.77 21.98
CA ILE A 148 2.34 0.52 22.48
C ILE A 148 2.39 0.47 24.00
N ARG A 149 3.60 0.59 24.56
CA ARG A 149 3.79 0.69 26.00
C ARG A 149 3.38 2.09 26.45
N THR A 150 2.29 2.17 27.19
CA THR A 150 1.96 3.39 27.91
C THR A 150 3.01 3.57 29.01
N VAL A 151 3.91 4.52 28.85
CA VAL A 151 4.81 4.91 29.92
C VAL A 151 3.99 5.79 30.87
N TYR A 152 3.63 5.23 32.01
CA TYR A 152 3.02 5.99 33.14
C TYR A 152 4.10 6.77 33.87
#